data_78429f084dad644279bb5ac1be8b33f3
#
_entry.id   78429f084dad644279bb5ac1be8b33f3
#
_cell.length_a   1.000
_cell.length_b   1.000
_cell.length_c   1.000
_cell.angle_alpha   90.00
_cell.angle_beta   90.00
_cell.angle_gamma   90.00
#
_symmetry.space_group_name_H-M   'P 1'
#
loop_
_entity.id
_entity.type
_entity.pdbx_description
1 polymer ?
#
loop_
_entity_poly.entity_id
_entity_poly.type
_entity_poly.pdbx_seq_one_letter_code
_entity_poly.pdbx_strand_id
1 'polypeptide(L)' 'MGKVLVESMNREDENLVTGRLENNSVVHFPGDASLIGSIVTVKLTECRGFYYFGEMVSE' A
#
# COMPACT_ATOMS: atom_id res chain seq x y z
N MET A 1 11.51 1.31 -4.09
CA MET A 1 10.48 0.22 -4.04
C MET A 1 10.60 -0.53 -2.75
N GLY A 2 9.48 -0.93 -2.20
CA GLY A 2 9.47 -1.70 -0.95
C GLY A 2 8.38 -2.74 -0.95
N LYS A 3 8.53 -3.72 -0.08
CA LYS A 3 7.51 -4.75 0.10
C LYS A 3 6.53 -4.28 1.17
N VAL A 4 5.26 -4.38 0.87
CA VAL A 4 4.18 -3.90 1.72
C VAL A 4 3.26 -5.06 2.05
N LEU A 5 2.99 -5.23 3.35
CA LEU A 5 1.96 -6.18 3.80
C LEU A 5 0.62 -5.46 3.74
N VAL A 6 -0.26 -5.94 2.88
CA VAL A 6 -1.60 -5.35 2.74
C VAL A 6 -2.46 -5.77 3.92
N GLU A 7 -2.95 -4.81 4.69
CA GLU A 7 -3.71 -5.07 5.91
C GLU A 7 -5.21 -4.88 5.75
N SER A 8 -5.61 -3.87 4.99
CA SER A 8 -7.03 -3.54 4.86
C SER A 8 -7.28 -2.64 3.66
N MET A 9 -8.57 -2.44 3.37
CA MET A 9 -8.98 -1.43 2.39
C MET A 9 -8.91 -0.04 3.02
N ASN A 10 -8.65 0.97 2.19
CA ASN A 10 -8.71 2.35 2.63
C ASN A 10 -10.17 2.72 2.90
N ARG A 11 -10.44 3.36 4.03
CA ARG A 11 -11.81 3.72 4.41
C ARG A 11 -12.37 4.87 3.60
N GLU A 12 -11.51 5.75 3.12
CA GLU A 12 -11.93 6.93 2.39
C GLU A 12 -12.04 6.68 0.90
N ASP A 13 -11.31 5.71 0.38
CA ASP A 13 -11.29 5.40 -1.05
C ASP A 13 -11.27 3.89 -1.24
N GLU A 14 -12.35 3.35 -1.77
CA GLU A 14 -12.48 1.92 -2.03
C GLU A 14 -11.53 1.39 -3.09
N ASN A 15 -10.96 2.28 -3.89
CA ASN A 15 -9.99 1.89 -4.91
C ASN A 15 -8.57 1.76 -4.36
N LEU A 16 -8.36 2.13 -3.10
CA LEU A 16 -7.07 2.04 -2.47
C LEU A 16 -7.05 0.97 -1.39
N VAL A 17 -5.91 0.34 -1.25
CA VAL A 17 -5.65 -0.55 -0.12
C VAL A 17 -4.59 0.08 0.77
N THR A 18 -4.59 -0.31 2.03
CA THR A 18 -3.65 0.18 3.03
C THR A 18 -2.74 -0.95 3.47
N GLY A 19 -1.47 -0.71 3.47
CA GLY A 19 -0.49 -1.67 3.95
C GLY A 19 0.63 -1.00 4.70
N ARG A 20 1.58 -1.80 5.16
CA ARG A 20 2.75 -1.30 5.88
C ARG A 20 4.03 -1.85 5.30
N LEU A 21 5.03 -0.97 5.26
CA LEU A 21 6.39 -1.36 4.94
C LEU A 21 7.04 -2.05 6.13
N GLU A 22 8.21 -2.62 5.92
CA GLU A 22 8.97 -3.29 6.99
C GLU A 22 9.30 -2.36 8.15
N ASN A 23 9.41 -1.06 7.89
CA ASN A 23 9.69 -0.05 8.90
C ASN A 23 8.42 0.52 9.54
N ASN A 24 7.28 -0.14 9.38
CA ASN A 24 5.97 0.27 9.89
C ASN A 24 5.38 1.52 9.25
N SER A 25 5.94 2.00 8.16
CA SER A 25 5.35 3.13 7.43
C SER A 25 4.09 2.69 6.70
N VAL A 26 3.04 3.48 6.82
CA VAL A 26 1.76 3.21 6.17
C VAL A 26 1.84 3.62 4.71
N VAL A 27 1.32 2.78 3.83
CA VAL A 27 1.29 3.05 2.39
C VAL A 27 -0.11 2.82 1.87
N HIS A 28 -0.60 3.74 1.07
CA HIS A 28 -1.86 3.62 0.34
C HIS A 28 -1.55 3.47 -1.14
N PHE A 29 -2.16 2.51 -1.79
CA PHE A 29 -1.94 2.30 -3.22
C PHE A 29 -3.17 1.64 -3.86
N PRO A 30 -3.35 1.80 -5.18
CA PRO A 30 -4.48 1.19 -5.87
C PRO A 30 -4.41 -0.33 -5.80
N GLY A 31 -5.52 -0.95 -5.43
CA GLY A 31 -5.61 -2.40 -5.36
C GLY A 31 -7.02 -2.81 -4.94
N ASP A 32 -7.23 -4.10 -4.77
CA ASP A 32 -8.53 -4.61 -4.36
C ASP A 32 -8.43 -5.46 -3.09
N ALA A 33 -9.59 -5.86 -2.59
CA ALA A 33 -9.67 -6.59 -1.32
C ALA A 33 -8.99 -7.96 -1.36
N SER A 34 -8.79 -8.52 -2.54
CA SER A 34 -8.12 -9.81 -2.67
C SER A 34 -6.65 -9.77 -2.27
N LEU A 35 -6.08 -8.57 -2.22
CA LEU A 35 -4.68 -8.38 -1.81
C LEU A 35 -4.48 -8.40 -0.31
N ILE A 36 -5.54 -8.27 0.47
CA ILE A 36 -5.45 -8.25 1.94
C ILE A 36 -4.81 -9.55 2.44
N GLY A 37 -3.79 -9.40 3.28
CA GLY A 37 -3.02 -10.53 3.79
C GLY A 37 -1.84 -10.93 2.92
N SER A 38 -1.66 -10.28 1.77
CA SER A 38 -0.57 -10.56 0.86
C SER A 38 0.55 -9.55 0.99
N ILE A 39 1.75 -9.94 0.62
CA ILE A 39 2.89 -9.04 0.54
C ILE A 39 3.09 -8.71 -0.93
N VAL A 40 3.09 -7.42 -1.26
CA VAL A 40 3.26 -6.96 -2.63
C VAL A 40 4.39 -5.95 -2.72
N THR A 41 5.00 -5.86 -3.88
CA THR A 41 6.02 -4.84 -4.14
C THR A 41 5.34 -3.57 -4.61
N VAL A 42 5.66 -2.46 -3.96
CA VAL A 42 5.05 -1.16 -4.24
C VAL A 42 6.14 -0.15 -4.50
N LYS A 43 5.95 0.66 -5.53
CA LYS A 43 6.81 1.80 -5.81
C LYS A 43 6.20 3.02 -5.13
N LEU A 44 6.95 3.64 -4.22
CA LEU A 44 6.49 4.84 -3.54
C LEU A 44 6.57 6.02 -4.50
N THR A 45 5.45 6.70 -4.70
CA THR A 45 5.34 7.83 -5.61
C THR A 45 5.24 9.16 -4.89
N GLU A 46 4.75 9.16 -3.65
CA GLU A 46 4.55 10.38 -2.91
C GLU A 46 4.66 10.13 -1.40
N CYS A 47 5.24 11.08 -0.69
CA CYS A 47 5.34 11.06 0.77
C CYS A 47 4.45 12.17 1.33
N ARG A 48 3.56 11.82 2.26
CA ARG A 48 2.61 12.74 2.88
C ARG A 48 2.86 12.96 4.37
N GLY A 49 4.09 12.80 4.80
CA GLY A 49 4.44 13.00 6.20
C GLY A 49 4.17 11.80 7.08
N PHE A 50 2.91 11.44 7.26
CA PHE A 50 2.53 10.29 8.10
C PHE A 50 2.36 9.00 7.32
N TYR A 51 2.23 9.09 6.02
CA TYR A 51 1.99 7.93 5.16
C TYR A 51 2.54 8.20 3.77
N TYR A 52 2.59 7.15 2.96
CA TYR A 52 3.07 7.23 1.59
C TYR A 52 1.95 6.84 0.64
N PHE A 53 1.97 7.44 -0.54
CA PHE A 53 1.24 6.91 -1.68
C PHE A 53 2.20 6.18 -2.59
N GLY A 54 1.70 5.14 -3.23
CA GLY A 54 2.49 4.38 -4.15
C GLY A 54 1.61 3.65 -5.14
N GLU A 55 2.24 2.81 -5.93
CA GLU A 55 1.53 1.96 -6.86
C GLU A 55 2.19 0.59 -6.91
N MET A 56 1.37 -0.44 -7.13
CA MET A 56 1.83 -1.79 -7.22
C MET A 56 2.71 -1.97 -8.43
N VAL A 57 3.86 -2.63 -8.23
CA VAL A 57 4.77 -2.93 -9.33
C VAL A 57 4.40 -4.31 -9.87
N SER A 58 4.11 -4.36 -11.14
CA SER A 58 3.83 -5.62 -11.84
C SER A 58 5.13 -6.21 -12.34
N GLU A 59 5.35 -7.47 -12.05
CA GLU A 59 6.50 -8.17 -12.57
C GLU A 59 6.15 -8.95 -13.83
#